data_fd12bbf30e108ad6220fa123c287cbde
#
_entry.id   fd12bbf30e108ad6220fa123c287cbde
#
_cell.length_a   1.000
_cell.length_b   1.000
_cell.length_c   1.000
_cell.angle_alpha   90.00
_cell.angle_beta   90.00
_cell.angle_gamma   90.00
#
_symmetry.space_group_name_H-M   'P 1'
#
loop_
_entity.id
_entity.type
_entity.pdbx_description
1 polymer ?
#
loop_
_entity_poly.entity_id
_entity_poly.type
_entity_poly.pdbx_seq_one_letter_code
_entity_poly.pdbx_strand_id
1 'polypeptide(L)'
;WAASGIYTVGPDQQAALRMFGKFQTIQTNGLHWWWPSPIGQRDVVITTATRQLELGFRSEGEEITKPVPYESIMITGDENLVDVQAVIQYKISDLRNYLFAVDDPGERDRNVDPGQPDGVTLRDITETALRQVVGKRNIDDVLTTQKAEVQDEVLLLMRGLTSDYSTGIEVIAVRLQNVNPPVQVQDAFDDVTRAREERDRIINLADAYKESEIPRARGEAAKITEAAEAFKQGRIARAKGEAEGFKKLLESYEKSPEVTRQRLYLEMVERVFPNLNKYIIDDGSILPLLDIESNN
;
A
#
# COMPACT_ATOMS: atom_id res chain seq x y z
N TRP A 1 52.75 -43.60 0.39
CA TRP A 1 52.30 -42.61 -0.60
C TRP A 1 50.98 -43.04 -1.27
N ALA A 2 50.87 -44.23 -1.90
CA ALA A 2 49.61 -44.63 -2.59
C ALA A 2 48.38 -44.70 -1.66
N ALA A 3 48.57 -45.11 -0.43
CA ALA A 3 47.48 -45.19 0.57
C ALA A 3 46.91 -43.80 0.97
N SER A 4 47.66 -42.71 0.80
CA SER A 4 47.19 -41.33 1.07
C SER A 4 46.25 -40.81 -0.04
N GLY A 5 46.01 -41.60 -1.07
CA GLY A 5 45.04 -41.27 -2.13
C GLY A 5 43.57 -41.58 -1.78
N ILE A 6 43.31 -42.29 -0.64
CA ILE A 6 41.93 -42.57 -0.21
C ILE A 6 41.29 -41.30 0.37
N TYR A 7 40.06 -41.03 -0.07
CA TYR A 7 39.27 -39.88 0.42
C TYR A 7 37.78 -40.18 0.38
N THR A 8 37.02 -39.44 1.14
CA THR A 8 35.56 -39.52 1.17
C THR A 8 34.96 -38.24 0.63
N VAL A 9 33.87 -38.37 -0.13
CA VAL A 9 33.05 -37.27 -0.59
C VAL A 9 31.71 -37.35 0.10
N GLY A 10 31.31 -36.28 0.78
CA GLY A 10 30.03 -36.19 1.49
C GLY A 10 28.83 -36.17 0.55
N PRO A 11 27.60 -36.38 1.08
CA PRO A 11 26.37 -36.42 0.29
C PRO A 11 26.08 -35.10 -0.42
N ASP A 12 26.53 -33.97 0.14
CA ASP A 12 26.30 -32.62 -0.39
C ASP A 12 27.48 -32.10 -1.23
N GLN A 13 28.49 -32.95 -1.47
CA GLN A 13 29.76 -32.58 -2.10
C GLN A 13 29.96 -33.31 -3.42
N GLN A 14 30.73 -32.67 -4.28
CA GLN A 14 31.32 -33.28 -5.46
C GLN A 14 32.83 -33.00 -5.47
N ALA A 15 33.60 -33.93 -6.00
CA ALA A 15 35.04 -33.81 -6.12
C ALA A 15 35.44 -33.73 -7.60
N ALA A 16 36.07 -32.63 -7.98
CA ALA A 16 36.71 -32.51 -9.28
C ALA A 16 38.14 -33.03 -9.19
N LEU A 17 38.47 -33.99 -10.05
CA LEU A 17 39.77 -34.65 -10.08
C LEU A 17 40.65 -34.14 -11.20
N ARG A 18 41.88 -33.77 -10.86
CA ARG A 18 42.89 -33.32 -11.81
C ARG A 18 44.10 -34.23 -11.79
N MET A 19 44.67 -34.48 -12.96
CA MET A 19 45.95 -35.19 -13.13
C MET A 19 46.91 -34.29 -13.89
N PHE A 20 48.04 -33.99 -13.30
CA PHE A 20 49.02 -33.02 -13.84
C PHE A 20 48.39 -31.68 -14.23
N GLY A 21 47.43 -31.20 -13.39
CA GLY A 21 46.69 -29.95 -13.62
C GLY A 21 45.51 -30.07 -14.63
N LYS A 22 45.38 -31.16 -15.37
CA LYS A 22 44.30 -31.34 -16.36
C LYS A 22 43.10 -32.01 -15.70
N PHE A 23 41.89 -31.44 -15.88
CA PHE A 23 40.65 -32.03 -15.43
C PHE A 23 40.42 -33.42 -16.05
N GLN A 24 40.02 -34.40 -15.23
CA GLN A 24 39.72 -35.75 -15.66
C GLN A 24 38.27 -36.13 -15.50
N THR A 25 37.76 -36.07 -14.29
CA THR A 25 36.37 -36.49 -13.97
C THR A 25 35.86 -35.85 -12.71
N ILE A 26 34.54 -35.93 -12.48
CA ILE A 26 33.87 -35.58 -11.24
C ILE A 26 33.44 -36.84 -10.50
N GLN A 27 33.71 -36.91 -9.22
CA GLN A 27 33.22 -37.97 -8.33
C GLN A 27 32.10 -37.44 -7.46
N THR A 28 31.05 -38.26 -7.30
CA THR A 28 29.93 -38.02 -6.41
C THR A 28 30.20 -38.62 -5.02
N ASN A 29 29.22 -38.63 -4.14
CA ASN A 29 29.32 -39.14 -2.76
C ASN A 29 29.88 -40.58 -2.70
N GLY A 30 30.67 -40.81 -1.68
CA GLY A 30 31.25 -42.15 -1.42
C GLY A 30 32.73 -42.13 -1.05
N LEU A 31 33.28 -43.35 -0.94
CA LEU A 31 34.70 -43.59 -0.70
C LEU A 31 35.37 -43.76 -2.06
N HIS A 32 36.41 -42.98 -2.32
CA HIS A 32 37.12 -42.95 -3.58
C HIS A 32 38.63 -43.01 -3.35
N TRP A 33 39.36 -43.37 -4.38
CA TRP A 33 40.79 -43.31 -4.42
C TRP A 33 41.26 -42.50 -5.65
N TRP A 34 42.22 -41.61 -5.42
CA TRP A 34 42.86 -40.83 -6.48
C TRP A 34 44.35 -40.69 -6.23
N TRP A 35 45.09 -40.43 -7.29
CA TRP A 35 46.53 -40.24 -7.21
C TRP A 35 46.87 -39.09 -6.25
N PRO A 36 47.75 -39.35 -5.25
CA PRO A 36 48.19 -38.30 -4.34
C PRO A 36 49.04 -37.23 -5.05
N SER A 37 49.17 -36.06 -4.43
CA SER A 37 50.10 -35.00 -4.85
C SER A 37 51.55 -35.58 -4.96
N PRO A 38 52.30 -35.17 -5.98
CA PRO A 38 52.05 -34.12 -6.95
C PRO A 38 51.35 -34.56 -8.24
N ILE A 39 51.07 -35.84 -8.45
CA ILE A 39 50.47 -36.36 -9.69
C ILE A 39 49.01 -35.97 -9.84
N GLY A 40 48.24 -36.20 -8.79
CA GLY A 40 46.80 -35.91 -8.72
C GLY A 40 46.47 -34.79 -7.76
N GLN A 41 45.44 -34.04 -8.06
CA GLN A 41 44.83 -33.04 -7.20
C GLN A 41 43.35 -33.27 -7.17
N ARG A 42 42.72 -32.90 -6.08
CA ARG A 42 41.27 -33.02 -5.87
C ARG A 42 40.71 -31.74 -5.26
N ASP A 43 39.65 -31.24 -5.86
CA ASP A 43 38.91 -30.06 -5.37
C ASP A 43 37.53 -30.53 -4.93
N VAL A 44 37.30 -30.57 -3.63
CA VAL A 44 36.02 -31.00 -3.07
C VAL A 44 35.19 -29.74 -2.75
N VAL A 45 34.02 -29.65 -3.37
CA VAL A 45 33.13 -28.48 -3.26
C VAL A 45 31.73 -28.93 -2.89
N ILE A 46 31.09 -28.17 -1.99
CA ILE A 46 29.68 -28.35 -1.66
C ILE A 46 28.86 -27.76 -2.79
N THR A 47 28.09 -28.58 -3.51
CA THR A 47 27.32 -28.19 -4.69
C THR A 47 25.82 -28.01 -4.40
N THR A 48 25.31 -28.67 -3.37
CA THR A 48 23.87 -28.61 -3.02
C THR A 48 23.49 -27.39 -2.19
N ALA A 49 24.46 -26.75 -1.53
CA ALA A 49 24.20 -25.59 -0.70
C ALA A 49 23.79 -24.37 -1.55
N THR A 50 22.70 -23.72 -1.13
CA THR A 50 22.34 -22.40 -1.64
C THR A 50 23.28 -21.36 -1.03
N ARG A 51 23.96 -20.63 -1.90
CA ARG A 51 24.87 -19.55 -1.53
C ARG A 51 24.19 -18.21 -1.79
N GLN A 52 24.69 -17.17 -1.12
CA GLN A 52 24.20 -15.80 -1.31
C GLN A 52 25.37 -14.91 -1.76
N LEU A 53 25.08 -14.04 -2.70
CA LEU A 53 25.93 -12.93 -3.13
C LEU A 53 25.25 -11.64 -2.75
N GLU A 54 25.96 -10.79 -2.02
CA GLU A 54 25.50 -9.45 -1.66
C GLU A 54 26.07 -8.43 -2.64
N LEU A 55 25.20 -7.57 -3.18
CA LEU A 55 25.57 -6.47 -4.07
C LEU A 55 25.17 -5.14 -3.43
N GLY A 56 26.09 -4.18 -3.41
CA GLY A 56 25.88 -2.84 -2.87
C GLY A 56 26.06 -2.73 -1.37
N PHE A 57 26.27 -3.83 -0.68
CA PHE A 57 26.57 -3.86 0.75
C PHE A 57 27.35 -5.11 1.13
N ARG A 58 27.86 -5.13 2.37
CA ARG A 58 28.51 -6.29 2.99
C ARG A 58 27.99 -6.42 4.41
N SER A 59 27.55 -7.63 4.76
CA SER A 59 27.16 -7.97 6.14
C SER A 59 28.38 -8.42 6.92
N GLU A 60 28.78 -7.66 7.93
CA GLU A 60 29.79 -8.05 8.91
C GLU A 60 29.10 -8.45 10.21
N GLY A 61 28.79 -9.76 10.39
CA GLY A 61 28.08 -10.26 11.56
C GLY A 61 26.57 -9.98 11.52
N GLU A 62 25.90 -10.07 12.66
CA GLU A 62 24.43 -10.02 12.71
C GLU A 62 23.83 -8.60 12.58
N GLU A 63 24.58 -7.52 12.79
CA GLU A 63 24.01 -6.16 12.87
C GLU A 63 24.70 -5.08 12.03
N ILE A 64 25.89 -5.32 11.48
CA ILE A 64 26.65 -4.27 10.80
C ILE A 64 26.60 -4.47 9.29
N THR A 65 25.87 -3.62 8.60
CA THR A 65 25.85 -3.58 7.13
C THR A 65 26.69 -2.41 6.64
N LYS A 66 27.77 -2.70 5.93
CA LYS A 66 28.62 -1.68 5.29
C LYS A 66 28.15 -1.44 3.86
N PRO A 67 27.68 -0.23 3.51
CA PRO A 67 27.32 0.08 2.14
C PRO A 67 28.57 0.15 1.24
N VAL A 68 28.39 -0.29 -0.01
CA VAL A 68 29.42 -0.26 -1.06
C VAL A 68 28.89 0.57 -2.24
N PRO A 69 29.02 1.91 -2.20
CA PRO A 69 28.30 2.82 -3.11
C PRO A 69 28.64 2.62 -4.59
N TYR A 70 29.87 2.24 -4.92
CA TYR A 70 30.26 2.03 -6.32
C TYR A 70 29.55 0.81 -7.00
N GLU A 71 29.06 -0.12 -6.20
CA GLU A 71 28.26 -1.27 -6.68
C GLU A 71 26.76 -0.95 -6.71
N SER A 72 26.29 -0.11 -5.77
CA SER A 72 24.85 0.11 -5.55
C SER A 72 24.28 1.31 -6.29
N ILE A 73 25.11 2.34 -6.56
CA ILE A 73 24.62 3.56 -7.22
C ILE A 73 24.46 3.31 -8.72
N MET A 74 23.23 3.54 -9.20
CA MET A 74 22.84 3.35 -10.60
C MET A 74 22.04 4.54 -11.09
N ILE A 75 21.94 4.68 -12.42
CA ILE A 75 21.12 5.71 -13.07
C ILE A 75 19.91 5.03 -13.67
N THR A 76 18.72 5.53 -13.40
CA THR A 76 17.45 5.07 -13.97
C THR A 76 17.23 5.66 -15.37
N GLY A 77 16.23 5.14 -16.11
CA GLY A 77 15.91 5.60 -17.46
C GLY A 77 15.40 7.04 -17.55
N ASP A 78 14.94 7.60 -16.43
CA ASP A 78 14.53 9.00 -16.26
C ASP A 78 15.63 9.88 -15.63
N GLU A 79 16.91 9.43 -15.75
CA GLU A 79 18.12 10.17 -15.34
C GLU A 79 18.22 10.46 -13.84
N ASN A 80 17.50 9.71 -12.99
CA ASN A 80 17.63 9.80 -11.54
C ASN A 80 18.70 8.86 -11.01
N LEU A 81 19.38 9.26 -9.92
CA LEU A 81 20.27 8.40 -9.18
C LEU A 81 19.49 7.57 -8.16
N VAL A 82 19.79 6.26 -8.11
CA VAL A 82 19.21 5.32 -7.16
C VAL A 82 20.29 4.44 -6.56
N ASP A 83 20.19 4.21 -5.24
CA ASP A 83 21.00 3.24 -4.50
C ASP A 83 20.23 1.92 -4.43
N VAL A 84 20.74 0.90 -5.13
CA VAL A 84 20.09 -0.41 -5.25
C VAL A 84 20.94 -1.47 -4.57
N GLN A 85 20.42 -2.05 -3.50
CA GLN A 85 21.04 -3.16 -2.80
C GLN A 85 20.29 -4.45 -3.11
N ALA A 86 21.02 -5.50 -3.45
CA ALA A 86 20.45 -6.77 -3.86
C ALA A 86 21.15 -7.98 -3.21
N VAL A 87 20.38 -9.03 -2.99
CA VAL A 87 20.87 -10.35 -2.57
C VAL A 87 20.48 -11.37 -3.63
N ILE A 88 21.49 -12.06 -4.14
CA ILE A 88 21.36 -13.07 -5.19
C ILE A 88 21.56 -14.44 -4.55
N GLN A 89 20.59 -15.31 -4.71
CA GLN A 89 20.68 -16.70 -4.29
C GLN A 89 21.06 -17.57 -5.46
N TYR A 90 22.11 -18.36 -5.30
CA TYR A 90 22.62 -19.23 -6.34
C TYR A 90 23.12 -20.57 -5.81
N LYS A 91 23.22 -21.55 -6.68
CA LYS A 91 23.86 -22.84 -6.41
C LYS A 91 24.80 -23.23 -7.57
N ILE A 92 25.70 -24.14 -7.29
CA ILE A 92 26.61 -24.70 -8.29
C ILE A 92 25.87 -25.83 -9.00
N SER A 93 25.60 -25.66 -10.30
CA SER A 93 24.94 -26.69 -11.16
C SER A 93 25.92 -27.57 -11.88
N ASP A 94 27.05 -27.03 -12.34
CA ASP A 94 28.11 -27.75 -13.02
C ASP A 94 29.49 -27.42 -12.41
N LEU A 95 30.02 -28.37 -11.66
CA LEU A 95 31.28 -28.19 -10.94
C LEU A 95 32.47 -28.03 -11.88
N ARG A 96 32.45 -28.67 -13.07
CA ARG A 96 33.51 -28.51 -14.05
C ARG A 96 33.60 -27.08 -14.56
N ASN A 97 32.49 -26.54 -15.00
CA ASN A 97 32.45 -25.18 -15.53
C ASN A 97 32.75 -24.17 -14.42
N TYR A 98 32.21 -24.39 -13.21
CA TYR A 98 32.47 -23.56 -12.07
C TYR A 98 33.97 -23.43 -11.72
N LEU A 99 34.74 -24.51 -11.80
CA LEU A 99 36.15 -24.49 -11.42
C LEU A 99 37.10 -24.14 -12.57
N PHE A 100 36.70 -24.35 -13.84
CA PHE A 100 37.66 -24.35 -14.96
C PHE A 100 37.22 -23.53 -16.17
N ALA A 101 35.98 -23.06 -16.27
CA ALA A 101 35.54 -22.30 -17.44
C ALA A 101 35.83 -20.80 -17.30
N VAL A 102 35.68 -20.26 -16.11
CA VAL A 102 35.84 -18.84 -15.82
C VAL A 102 36.67 -18.69 -14.56
N ASP A 103 37.51 -17.66 -14.51
CA ASP A 103 38.23 -17.33 -13.29
C ASP A 103 37.27 -16.75 -12.23
N ASP A 104 37.35 -17.28 -11.03
CA ASP A 104 36.57 -16.86 -9.85
C ASP A 104 35.05 -16.65 -10.13
N PRO A 105 34.32 -17.71 -10.54
CA PRO A 105 32.94 -17.59 -11.02
C PRO A 105 31.94 -17.28 -9.91
N GLY A 106 32.27 -17.60 -8.65
CA GLY A 106 31.44 -17.38 -7.48
C GLY A 106 32.10 -16.50 -6.44
N GLU A 107 31.39 -16.23 -5.35
CA GLU A 107 31.93 -15.49 -4.23
C GLU A 107 32.88 -16.36 -3.40
N ARG A 108 34.09 -15.88 -3.19
CA ARG A 108 35.05 -16.43 -2.25
C ARG A 108 35.28 -15.42 -1.13
N ASP A 109 35.90 -15.89 -0.04
CA ASP A 109 36.36 -14.97 1.02
C ASP A 109 37.28 -13.92 0.41
N ARG A 110 36.81 -12.69 0.44
CA ARG A 110 37.49 -11.58 -0.22
C ARG A 110 38.38 -10.86 0.75
N ASN A 111 39.64 -10.88 0.45
CA ASN A 111 40.62 -10.01 1.09
C ASN A 111 41.10 -8.95 0.09
N VAL A 112 40.13 -8.27 -0.55
CA VAL A 112 40.41 -7.27 -1.60
C VAL A 112 40.15 -5.88 -1.04
N ASP A 113 41.10 -4.98 -1.25
CA ASP A 113 40.95 -3.59 -0.84
C ASP A 113 39.78 -2.90 -1.55
N PRO A 114 39.05 -2.02 -0.87
CA PRO A 114 37.94 -1.28 -1.49
C PRO A 114 38.40 -0.51 -2.74
N GLY A 115 37.69 -0.74 -3.86
CA GLY A 115 37.97 -0.08 -5.14
C GLY A 115 38.87 -0.85 -6.10
N GLN A 116 39.37 -2.03 -5.72
CA GLN A 116 40.04 -2.95 -6.64
C GLN A 116 38.99 -3.88 -7.30
N PRO A 117 39.12 -4.15 -8.62
CA PRO A 117 38.32 -5.18 -9.25
C PRO A 117 38.65 -6.53 -8.63
N ASP A 118 37.66 -7.19 -8.11
CA ASP A 118 37.86 -8.42 -7.34
C ASP A 118 37.60 -9.70 -8.16
N GLY A 119 37.53 -9.59 -9.49
CA GLY A 119 37.50 -10.71 -10.43
C GLY A 119 36.32 -11.68 -10.28
N VAL A 120 35.24 -11.30 -9.59
CA VAL A 120 34.12 -12.18 -9.35
C VAL A 120 33.10 -12.07 -10.46
N THR A 121 33.14 -13.00 -11.38
CA THR A 121 32.28 -13.04 -12.57
C THR A 121 30.78 -12.94 -12.23
N LEU A 122 30.30 -13.64 -11.20
CA LEU A 122 28.88 -13.58 -10.84
C LEU A 122 28.46 -12.17 -10.37
N ARG A 123 29.35 -11.46 -9.68
CA ARG A 123 29.10 -10.08 -9.25
C ARG A 123 28.99 -9.13 -10.44
N ASP A 124 29.93 -9.23 -11.37
CA ASP A 124 29.95 -8.41 -12.57
C ASP A 124 28.72 -8.67 -13.45
N ILE A 125 28.31 -9.95 -13.56
CA ILE A 125 27.05 -10.34 -14.22
C ILE A 125 25.86 -9.70 -13.52
N THR A 126 25.82 -9.76 -12.18
CA THR A 126 24.72 -9.18 -11.38
C THR A 126 24.65 -7.66 -11.56
N GLU A 127 25.78 -7.00 -11.44
CA GLU A 127 25.88 -5.54 -11.58
C GLU A 127 25.46 -5.11 -13.00
N THR A 128 25.92 -5.81 -14.01
CA THR A 128 25.55 -5.56 -15.41
C THR A 128 24.05 -5.76 -15.64
N ALA A 129 23.49 -6.86 -15.13
CA ALA A 129 22.07 -7.16 -15.26
C ALA A 129 21.19 -6.12 -14.56
N LEU A 130 21.55 -5.76 -13.33
CA LEU A 130 20.84 -4.71 -12.58
C LEU A 130 20.91 -3.36 -13.29
N ARG A 131 22.09 -2.91 -13.69
CA ARG A 131 22.26 -1.64 -14.41
C ARG A 131 21.48 -1.60 -15.72
N GLN A 132 21.44 -2.72 -16.45
CA GLN A 132 20.70 -2.80 -17.70
C GLN A 132 19.18 -2.72 -17.49
N VAL A 133 18.65 -3.36 -16.45
CA VAL A 133 17.20 -3.35 -16.15
C VAL A 133 16.79 -2.02 -15.53
N VAL A 134 17.51 -1.54 -14.50
CA VAL A 134 17.25 -0.27 -13.82
C VAL A 134 17.36 0.91 -14.79
N GLY A 135 18.37 0.90 -15.69
CA GLY A 135 18.56 1.97 -16.68
C GLY A 135 17.47 2.06 -17.74
N LYS A 136 16.56 1.08 -17.83
CA LYS A 136 15.39 1.12 -18.73
C LYS A 136 14.10 1.52 -18.03
N ARG A 137 14.10 1.61 -16.71
CA ARG A 137 12.93 1.86 -15.86
C ARG A 137 12.96 3.25 -15.25
N ASN A 138 11.78 3.77 -14.94
CA ASN A 138 11.66 5.01 -14.16
C ASN A 138 11.94 4.72 -12.69
N ILE A 139 12.36 5.73 -11.95
CA ILE A 139 12.68 5.59 -10.53
C ILE A 139 11.46 5.12 -9.71
N ASP A 140 10.27 5.62 -10.00
CA ASP A 140 9.02 5.24 -9.32
C ASP A 140 8.71 3.73 -9.49
N ASP A 141 9.01 3.14 -10.65
CA ASP A 141 8.82 1.71 -10.93
C ASP A 141 9.78 0.84 -10.11
N VAL A 142 11.02 1.29 -9.96
CA VAL A 142 12.05 0.55 -9.20
C VAL A 142 11.81 0.66 -7.69
N LEU A 143 11.33 1.82 -7.20
CA LEU A 143 11.08 2.07 -5.78
C LEU A 143 9.83 1.35 -5.25
N THR A 144 8.74 1.28 -6.03
CA THR A 144 7.42 0.94 -5.46
C THR A 144 6.65 -0.15 -6.19
N THR A 145 6.14 0.15 -7.38
CA THR A 145 5.04 -0.63 -7.99
C THR A 145 5.50 -1.87 -8.73
N GLN A 146 6.69 -1.85 -9.32
CA GLN A 146 7.15 -2.92 -10.21
C GLN A 146 8.42 -3.62 -9.70
N LYS A 147 8.70 -3.52 -8.40
CA LYS A 147 9.88 -4.16 -7.79
C LYS A 147 9.98 -5.66 -8.08
N ALA A 148 8.85 -6.37 -8.09
CA ALA A 148 8.80 -7.80 -8.41
C ALA A 148 9.15 -8.07 -9.88
N GLU A 149 8.61 -7.27 -10.81
CA GLU A 149 8.92 -7.39 -12.24
C GLU A 149 10.39 -7.10 -12.53
N VAL A 150 10.98 -6.10 -11.87
CA VAL A 150 12.42 -5.80 -11.95
C VAL A 150 13.25 -7.00 -11.50
N GLN A 151 12.90 -7.64 -10.37
CA GLN A 151 13.58 -8.83 -9.87
C GLN A 151 13.53 -10.01 -10.86
N ASP A 152 12.35 -10.24 -11.46
CA ASP A 152 12.15 -11.33 -12.43
C ASP A 152 12.92 -11.05 -13.74
N GLU A 153 12.93 -9.82 -14.23
CA GLU A 153 13.67 -9.42 -15.42
C GLU A 153 15.19 -9.56 -15.22
N VAL A 154 15.69 -9.11 -14.05
CA VAL A 154 17.09 -9.27 -13.66
C VAL A 154 17.45 -10.75 -13.57
N LEU A 155 16.61 -11.58 -12.94
CA LEU A 155 16.82 -13.01 -12.83
C LEU A 155 16.93 -13.69 -14.21
N LEU A 156 16.03 -13.34 -15.12
CA LEU A 156 16.04 -13.87 -16.49
C LEU A 156 17.33 -13.50 -17.22
N LEU A 157 17.73 -12.24 -17.14
CA LEU A 157 18.95 -11.73 -17.76
C LEU A 157 20.20 -12.39 -17.17
N MET A 158 20.27 -12.52 -15.84
CA MET A 158 21.36 -13.20 -15.16
C MET A 158 21.48 -14.66 -15.58
N ARG A 159 20.37 -15.39 -15.68
CA ARG A 159 20.37 -16.79 -16.18
C ARG A 159 20.90 -16.90 -17.61
N GLY A 160 20.55 -15.95 -18.46
CA GLY A 160 21.12 -15.86 -19.81
C GLY A 160 22.64 -15.69 -19.78
N LEU A 161 23.11 -14.65 -19.07
CA LEU A 161 24.54 -14.34 -18.98
C LEU A 161 25.36 -15.47 -18.30
N THR A 162 24.86 -16.07 -17.23
CA THR A 162 25.55 -17.20 -16.56
C THR A 162 25.66 -18.43 -17.47
N SER A 163 24.66 -18.65 -18.33
CA SER A 163 24.70 -19.71 -19.37
C SER A 163 25.69 -19.40 -20.49
N ASP A 164 25.66 -18.17 -21.02
CA ASP A 164 26.52 -17.72 -22.11
C ASP A 164 28.01 -17.78 -21.73
N TYR A 165 28.34 -17.37 -20.51
CA TYR A 165 29.69 -17.49 -19.96
C TYR A 165 30.04 -18.89 -19.46
N SER A 166 29.09 -19.83 -19.48
CA SER A 166 29.28 -21.21 -18.99
C SER A 166 29.85 -21.24 -17.56
N THR A 167 29.38 -20.41 -16.67
CA THR A 167 29.93 -20.25 -15.31
C THR A 167 29.71 -21.47 -14.41
N GLY A 168 28.82 -22.41 -14.79
CA GLY A 168 28.43 -23.54 -13.95
C GLY A 168 27.56 -23.16 -12.72
N ILE A 169 27.04 -21.93 -12.70
CA ILE A 169 26.17 -21.39 -11.64
C ILE A 169 24.72 -21.36 -12.13
N GLU A 170 23.81 -21.78 -11.26
CA GLU A 170 22.38 -21.61 -11.45
C GLU A 170 21.86 -20.55 -10.47
N VAL A 171 21.35 -19.44 -11.00
CA VAL A 171 20.73 -18.38 -10.21
C VAL A 171 19.29 -18.78 -9.85
N ILE A 172 19.02 -18.89 -8.55
CA ILE A 172 17.73 -19.31 -8.01
C ILE A 172 16.79 -18.12 -7.91
N ALA A 173 17.25 -17.05 -7.24
CA ALA A 173 16.44 -15.86 -6.98
C ALA A 173 17.30 -14.60 -6.89
N VAL A 174 16.72 -13.49 -7.30
CA VAL A 174 17.25 -12.14 -7.10
C VAL A 174 16.27 -11.40 -6.20
N ARG A 175 16.77 -10.78 -5.12
CA ARG A 175 15.95 -10.00 -4.18
C ARG A 175 16.56 -8.62 -4.01
N LEU A 176 15.80 -7.60 -4.37
CA LEU A 176 16.14 -6.22 -4.06
C LEU A 176 15.80 -5.95 -2.59
N GLN A 177 16.82 -5.62 -1.79
CA GLN A 177 16.65 -5.34 -0.35
C GLN A 177 16.25 -3.90 -0.12
N ASN A 178 17.18 -2.98 -0.35
CA ASN A 178 16.98 -1.56 -0.23
C ASN A 178 17.09 -0.91 -1.60
N VAL A 179 16.12 -0.07 -1.92
CA VAL A 179 16.13 0.77 -3.11
C VAL A 179 15.72 2.15 -2.64
N ASN A 180 16.67 3.07 -2.61
CA ASN A 180 16.45 4.42 -2.10
C ASN A 180 17.15 5.44 -2.99
N PRO A 181 16.67 6.68 -3.05
CA PRO A 181 17.48 7.77 -3.57
C PRO A 181 18.76 7.94 -2.73
N PRO A 182 19.90 8.33 -3.32
CA PRO A 182 21.10 8.65 -2.55
C PRO A 182 20.82 9.72 -1.48
N VAL A 183 21.51 9.63 -0.34
CA VAL A 183 21.29 10.51 0.82
C VAL A 183 21.35 12.00 0.45
N GLN A 184 22.18 12.35 -0.54
CA GLN A 184 22.38 13.74 -0.97
C GLN A 184 21.15 14.38 -1.63
N VAL A 185 20.24 13.56 -2.18
CA VAL A 185 19.02 14.03 -2.88
C VAL A 185 17.74 13.60 -2.19
N GLN A 186 17.84 12.85 -1.11
CA GLN A 186 16.69 12.27 -0.39
C GLN A 186 15.71 13.35 0.08
N ASP A 187 16.20 14.44 0.68
CA ASP A 187 15.35 15.55 1.14
C ASP A 187 14.53 16.16 0.00
N ALA A 188 15.13 16.30 -1.18
CA ALA A 188 14.43 16.83 -2.36
C ALA A 188 13.34 15.85 -2.88
N PHE A 189 13.62 14.55 -2.84
CA PHE A 189 12.64 13.52 -3.18
C PHE A 189 11.47 13.49 -2.20
N ASP A 190 11.76 13.59 -0.91
CA ASP A 190 10.75 13.65 0.14
C ASP A 190 9.86 14.89 0.00
N ASP A 191 10.43 16.02 -0.42
CA ASP A 191 9.68 17.25 -0.70
C ASP A 191 8.70 17.06 -1.89
N VAL A 192 9.15 16.42 -2.98
CA VAL A 192 8.30 16.12 -4.14
C VAL A 192 7.18 15.16 -3.74
N THR A 193 7.50 14.13 -2.97
CA THR A 193 6.50 13.15 -2.50
C THR A 193 5.46 13.81 -1.60
N ARG A 194 5.89 14.63 -0.64
CA ARG A 194 5.00 15.42 0.22
C ARG A 194 4.12 16.38 -0.58
N ALA A 195 4.67 17.04 -1.59
CA ALA A 195 3.89 17.94 -2.45
C ALA A 195 2.83 17.19 -3.28
N ARG A 196 3.14 15.99 -3.76
CA ARG A 196 2.16 15.12 -4.46
C ARG A 196 1.05 14.66 -3.50
N GLU A 197 1.40 14.17 -2.33
CA GLU A 197 0.42 13.74 -1.30
C GLU A 197 -0.48 14.90 -0.86
N GLU A 198 0.10 16.10 -0.66
CA GLU A 198 -0.67 17.29 -0.29
C GLU A 198 -1.63 17.71 -1.39
N ARG A 199 -1.19 17.67 -2.66
CA ARG A 199 -2.08 17.91 -3.81
C ARG A 199 -3.27 16.93 -3.82
N ASP A 200 -2.99 15.65 -3.66
CA ASP A 200 -4.02 14.60 -3.68
C ASP A 200 -4.95 14.72 -2.47
N ARG A 201 -4.42 15.12 -1.32
CA ARG A 201 -5.20 15.45 -0.12
C ARG A 201 -6.16 16.61 -0.38
N ILE A 202 -5.68 17.68 -1.01
CA ILE A 202 -6.51 18.85 -1.32
C ILE A 202 -7.62 18.47 -2.32
N ILE A 203 -7.32 17.69 -3.35
CA ILE A 203 -8.31 17.20 -4.31
C ILE A 203 -9.38 16.35 -3.59
N ASN A 204 -8.98 15.38 -2.78
CA ASN A 204 -9.89 14.52 -2.02
C ASN A 204 -10.77 15.31 -1.05
N LEU A 205 -10.22 16.33 -0.39
CA LEU A 205 -10.99 17.22 0.48
C LEU A 205 -12.02 18.06 -0.29
N ALA A 206 -11.65 18.56 -1.46
CA ALA A 206 -12.55 19.31 -2.33
C ALA A 206 -13.70 18.44 -2.86
N ASP A 207 -13.40 17.20 -3.25
CA ASP A 207 -14.41 16.24 -3.68
C ASP A 207 -15.34 15.84 -2.54
N ALA A 208 -14.81 15.54 -1.34
CA ALA A 208 -15.62 15.28 -0.17
C ALA A 208 -16.52 16.45 0.22
N TYR A 209 -16.01 17.69 0.13
CA TYR A 209 -16.80 18.89 0.36
C TYR A 209 -17.95 19.01 -0.66
N LYS A 210 -17.65 18.83 -1.94
CA LYS A 210 -18.65 18.83 -3.01
C LYS A 210 -19.72 17.75 -2.82
N GLU A 211 -19.31 16.53 -2.45
CA GLU A 211 -20.22 15.41 -2.21
C GLU A 211 -21.09 15.61 -0.96
N SER A 212 -20.65 16.38 0.02
CA SER A 212 -21.44 16.73 1.19
C SER A 212 -22.39 17.90 0.96
N GLU A 213 -21.92 19.00 0.37
CA GLU A 213 -22.69 20.24 0.23
C GLU A 213 -23.79 20.17 -0.83
N ILE A 214 -23.53 19.53 -1.97
CA ILE A 214 -24.54 19.43 -3.02
C ILE A 214 -25.79 18.65 -2.59
N PRO A 215 -25.68 17.44 -1.99
CA PRO A 215 -26.87 16.73 -1.49
C PRO A 215 -27.55 17.45 -0.34
N ARG A 216 -26.78 18.11 0.53
CA ARG A 216 -27.33 18.93 1.62
C ARG A 216 -28.17 20.08 1.09
N ALA A 217 -27.64 20.86 0.16
CA ALA A 217 -28.39 21.98 -0.46
C ALA A 217 -29.64 21.50 -1.21
N ARG A 218 -29.54 20.37 -1.92
CA ARG A 218 -30.70 19.73 -2.57
C ARG A 218 -31.75 19.28 -1.55
N GLY A 219 -31.32 18.68 -0.44
CA GLY A 219 -32.21 18.26 0.64
C GLY A 219 -32.92 19.44 1.31
N GLU A 220 -32.22 20.56 1.54
CA GLU A 220 -32.82 21.79 2.09
C GLU A 220 -33.84 22.40 1.09
N ALA A 221 -33.50 22.46 -0.19
CA ALA A 221 -34.43 22.95 -1.22
C ALA A 221 -35.68 22.06 -1.33
N ALA A 222 -35.51 20.74 -1.31
CA ALA A 222 -36.63 19.80 -1.33
C ALA A 222 -37.51 19.97 -0.08
N LYS A 223 -36.92 20.10 1.11
CA LYS A 223 -37.64 20.33 2.36
C LYS A 223 -38.50 21.60 2.32
N ILE A 224 -37.98 22.69 1.79
CA ILE A 224 -38.72 23.96 1.63
C ILE A 224 -39.89 23.76 0.66
N THR A 225 -39.65 23.12 -0.48
CA THR A 225 -40.68 22.88 -1.51
C THR A 225 -41.79 21.98 -0.99
N GLU A 226 -41.44 20.89 -0.33
CA GLU A 226 -42.42 19.95 0.25
C GLU A 226 -43.20 20.58 1.39
N ALA A 227 -42.53 21.38 2.24
CA ALA A 227 -43.22 22.10 3.31
C ALA A 227 -44.23 23.12 2.75
N ALA A 228 -43.86 23.83 1.69
CA ALA A 228 -44.79 24.76 1.03
C ALA A 228 -46.00 24.06 0.40
N GLU A 229 -45.78 22.94 -0.27
CA GLU A 229 -46.86 22.11 -0.85
C GLU A 229 -47.75 21.50 0.25
N ALA A 230 -47.18 20.99 1.34
CA ALA A 230 -47.93 20.50 2.49
C ALA A 230 -48.77 21.59 3.13
N PHE A 231 -48.21 22.80 3.27
CA PHE A 231 -48.98 23.96 3.78
C PHE A 231 -50.14 24.32 2.85
N LYS A 232 -49.89 24.36 1.56
CA LYS A 232 -50.92 24.62 0.54
C LYS A 232 -52.04 23.58 0.62
N GLN A 233 -51.69 22.29 0.66
CA GLN A 233 -52.68 21.21 0.78
C GLN A 233 -53.45 21.28 2.07
N GLY A 234 -52.76 21.58 3.18
CA GLY A 234 -53.38 21.80 4.48
C GLY A 234 -54.37 22.96 4.48
N ARG A 235 -54.01 24.08 3.85
CA ARG A 235 -54.93 25.23 3.68
C ARG A 235 -56.18 24.92 2.85
N ILE A 236 -55.98 24.20 1.74
CA ILE A 236 -57.07 23.77 0.86
C ILE A 236 -58.00 22.81 1.61
N ALA A 237 -57.41 21.78 2.27
CA ALA A 237 -58.21 20.81 3.03
C ALA A 237 -59.00 21.47 4.16
N ARG A 238 -58.38 22.44 4.90
CA ARG A 238 -59.05 23.17 5.95
C ARG A 238 -60.25 23.99 5.37
N ALA A 239 -60.01 24.75 4.30
CA ALA A 239 -61.06 25.54 3.68
C ALA A 239 -62.22 24.70 3.17
N LYS A 240 -61.91 23.52 2.57
CA LYS A 240 -62.96 22.60 2.17
C LYS A 240 -63.73 22.00 3.34
N GLY A 241 -62.98 21.62 4.42
CA GLY A 241 -63.62 21.10 5.63
C GLY A 241 -64.50 22.13 6.33
N GLU A 242 -64.10 23.39 6.41
CA GLU A 242 -64.88 24.50 6.94
C GLU A 242 -66.16 24.75 6.10
N ALA A 243 -66.00 24.76 4.77
CA ALA A 243 -67.16 24.91 3.86
C ALA A 243 -68.17 23.74 3.94
N GLU A 244 -67.66 22.49 4.04
CA GLU A 244 -68.55 21.35 4.23
C GLU A 244 -69.20 21.33 5.64
N GLY A 245 -68.43 21.68 6.68
CA GLY A 245 -68.94 21.89 8.00
C GLY A 245 -70.07 22.90 8.06
N PHE A 246 -69.85 24.06 7.37
CA PHE A 246 -70.88 25.10 7.27
C PHE A 246 -72.13 24.61 6.56
N LYS A 247 -72.00 23.90 5.43
CA LYS A 247 -73.14 23.32 4.71
C LYS A 247 -73.96 22.34 5.58
N LYS A 248 -73.31 21.47 6.31
CA LYS A 248 -73.98 20.55 7.25
C LYS A 248 -74.66 21.27 8.38
N LEU A 249 -74.05 22.33 8.89
CA LEU A 249 -74.63 23.17 9.91
C LEU A 249 -75.87 23.92 9.38
N LEU A 250 -75.78 24.45 8.15
CA LEU A 250 -76.90 25.12 7.49
C LEU A 250 -78.09 24.16 7.31
N GLU A 251 -77.82 22.96 6.83
CA GLU A 251 -78.85 21.92 6.67
C GLU A 251 -79.52 21.58 8.01
N SER A 252 -78.77 21.51 9.10
CA SER A 252 -79.30 21.30 10.45
C SER A 252 -80.11 22.49 10.95
N TYR A 253 -79.67 23.73 10.60
CA TYR A 253 -80.37 24.95 10.93
C TYR A 253 -81.71 25.07 10.22
N GLU A 254 -81.72 24.78 8.92
CA GLU A 254 -82.99 24.77 8.13
C GLU A 254 -84.04 23.80 8.66
N LYS A 255 -83.60 22.67 9.22
CA LYS A 255 -84.55 21.68 9.82
C LYS A 255 -85.07 22.10 11.18
N SER A 256 -84.32 22.83 12.00
CA SER A 256 -84.71 23.24 13.37
C SER A 256 -83.96 24.50 13.83
N PRO A 257 -84.37 25.69 13.43
CA PRO A 257 -83.61 26.92 13.64
C PRO A 257 -83.41 27.27 15.13
N GLU A 258 -84.45 27.17 15.95
CA GLU A 258 -84.33 27.57 17.34
C GLU A 258 -83.42 26.63 18.16
N VAL A 259 -83.53 25.37 18.00
CA VAL A 259 -82.72 24.37 18.71
C VAL A 259 -81.22 24.50 18.27
N THR A 260 -80.97 24.71 17.00
CA THR A 260 -79.63 24.85 16.44
C THR A 260 -78.97 26.12 16.92
N ARG A 261 -79.72 27.27 17.01
CA ARG A 261 -79.23 28.53 17.55
C ARG A 261 -78.81 28.37 19.00
N GLN A 262 -79.65 27.73 19.81
CA GLN A 262 -79.40 27.55 21.23
C GLN A 262 -78.19 26.64 21.49
N ARG A 263 -78.00 25.59 20.67
CA ARG A 263 -76.83 24.71 20.69
C ARG A 263 -75.55 25.47 20.37
N LEU A 264 -75.53 26.21 19.27
CA LEU A 264 -74.41 27.01 18.86
C LEU A 264 -73.98 28.06 19.89
N TYR A 265 -75.01 28.69 20.56
CA TYR A 265 -74.73 29.61 21.63
C TYR A 265 -74.06 28.93 22.82
N LEU A 266 -74.55 27.78 23.26
CA LEU A 266 -73.92 27.01 24.31
C LEU A 266 -72.52 26.51 23.96
N GLU A 267 -72.28 26.00 22.73
CA GLU A 267 -70.96 25.62 22.25
C GLU A 267 -69.98 26.81 22.23
N MET A 268 -70.47 27.98 21.88
CA MET A 268 -69.65 29.19 21.88
C MET A 268 -69.24 29.55 23.32
N VAL A 269 -70.21 29.52 24.24
CA VAL A 269 -70.01 29.79 25.68
C VAL A 269 -69.00 28.80 26.28
N GLU A 270 -69.18 27.48 25.99
CA GLU A 270 -68.27 26.45 26.47
C GLU A 270 -66.84 26.64 25.94
N ARG A 271 -66.65 27.18 24.74
CA ARG A 271 -65.35 27.40 24.11
C ARG A 271 -64.65 28.64 24.63
N VAL A 272 -65.42 29.69 24.95
CA VAL A 272 -64.87 30.98 25.33
C VAL A 272 -64.70 31.11 26.84
N PHE A 273 -65.63 30.56 27.62
CA PHE A 273 -65.64 30.71 29.08
C PHE A 273 -64.41 30.11 29.81
N PRO A 274 -63.85 28.98 29.40
CA PRO A 274 -62.66 28.44 30.08
C PRO A 274 -61.45 29.39 30.03
N ASN A 275 -61.33 30.17 28.97
CA ASN A 275 -60.20 31.06 28.73
C ASN A 275 -60.45 32.52 29.23
N LEU A 276 -61.56 32.79 29.83
CA LEU A 276 -61.86 34.10 30.39
C LEU A 276 -61.61 34.16 31.92
N ASN A 277 -60.95 35.22 32.37
CA ASN A 277 -60.88 35.54 33.76
C ASN A 277 -62.29 35.97 34.23
N LYS A 278 -62.91 35.19 35.10
CA LYS A 278 -64.28 35.44 35.55
C LYS A 278 -64.24 36.23 36.87
N TYR A 279 -64.85 37.38 36.89
CA TYR A 279 -65.05 38.13 38.07
C TYR A 279 -66.58 38.09 38.42
N ILE A 280 -66.89 37.53 39.55
CA ILE A 280 -68.26 37.51 40.09
C ILE A 280 -68.36 38.73 41.02
N ILE A 281 -69.16 39.71 40.67
CA ILE A 281 -69.43 40.90 41.51
C ILE A 281 -70.76 40.63 42.15
N ASP A 282 -70.78 40.55 43.51
CA ASP A 282 -71.99 40.48 44.27
C ASP A 282 -72.51 41.93 44.51
N ASP A 283 -73.82 42.14 44.40
CA ASP A 283 -74.47 43.44 44.28
C ASP A 283 -74.41 44.27 45.60
N GLY A 284 -73.53 43.93 46.54
CA GLY A 284 -73.45 44.49 47.87
C GLY A 284 -72.23 45.40 48.19
N SER A 285 -71.15 45.43 47.44
CA SER A 285 -70.05 46.34 47.78
C SER A 285 -69.11 46.53 46.56
N ILE A 286 -69.24 47.64 45.89
CA ILE A 286 -68.23 48.13 44.94
C ILE A 286 -67.06 48.71 45.73
N LEU A 287 -65.94 47.94 45.81
CA LEU A 287 -64.66 48.49 46.26
C LEU A 287 -63.98 49.10 45.01
N PRO A 288 -63.63 50.39 44.99
CA PRO A 288 -63.15 51.09 43.81
C PRO A 288 -61.63 50.98 43.55
N LEU A 289 -61.04 49.85 43.85
CA LEU A 289 -59.59 49.62 43.62
C LEU A 289 -59.35 48.21 43.18
N LEU A 290 -59.54 48.00 41.88
CA LEU A 290 -58.89 46.88 41.17
C LEU A 290 -57.70 47.41 40.34
N ASP A 291 -56.52 47.29 40.90
CA ASP A 291 -55.30 47.55 40.19
C ASP A 291 -55.07 46.33 39.24
N ILE A 292 -55.22 46.56 37.94
CA ILE A 292 -55.01 45.55 36.94
C ILE A 292 -53.51 45.61 36.55
N GLU A 293 -52.69 44.91 37.34
CA GLU A 293 -51.33 44.64 36.91
C GLU A 293 -51.39 43.74 35.65
N SER A 294 -51.09 44.32 34.50
CA SER A 294 -50.81 43.58 33.27
C SER A 294 -49.44 42.90 33.39
N ASN A 295 -49.41 41.58 33.69
CA ASN A 295 -48.23 40.80 33.56
C ASN A 295 -47.97 40.48 32.04
N ASN A 296 -46.87 40.99 31.60
CA ASN A 296 -46.25 40.74 30.28
C ASN A 296 -45.91 39.27 30.07
#